data_f36a57da03a81b6e060d843d46a05a32
#
_entry.id   f36a57da03a81b6e060d843d46a05a32
#
_cell.length_a   1.000
_cell.length_b   1.000
_cell.length_c   1.000
_cell.angle_alpha   90.00
_cell.angle_beta   90.00
_cell.angle_gamma   90.00
#
_symmetry.space_group_name_H-M   'P 1'
#
loop_
_entity.id
_entity.type
_entity.pdbx_description
1 polymer ?
#
loop_
_entity_poly.entity_id
_entity_poly.type
_entity_poly.pdbx_seq_one_letter_code
_entity_poly.pdbx_strand_id
1 'polypeptide(L)'
;MTVSYVLGELTPQARTAVVAEAARAGQAVVLIEPGTPEGYLRIREARDQLIEAGLRIAAPCPHGGTCPIEVGKDWCHFSARVSRSSLHRQVKGGSLPYEDEKFSYVAATRFPTEPAASRITRKPQIRKGLVLLELCGPEEAGLTRVNVTKRHGDLYKAARDADWGQAWPPAP
;
A
#
# COMPACT_ATOMS: atom_id res chain seq x y z
N MET A 1 9.87 -1.94 13.98
CA MET A 1 9.20 -3.23 14.23
C MET A 1 8.40 -3.63 13.01
N THR A 2 8.39 -4.92 12.65
CA THR A 2 7.59 -5.43 11.53
C THR A 2 6.72 -6.58 12.03
N VAL A 3 5.44 -6.58 11.62
CA VAL A 3 4.48 -7.67 11.84
C VAL A 3 3.90 -8.00 10.47
N SER A 4 4.06 -9.23 10.00
CA SER A 4 3.59 -9.63 8.68
C SER A 4 2.88 -10.97 8.69
N TYR A 5 1.71 -11.01 8.05
CA TYR A 5 0.87 -12.20 7.87
C TYR A 5 0.46 -12.88 9.18
N VAL A 6 0.31 -12.13 10.27
CA VAL A 6 -0.03 -12.63 11.61
C VAL A 6 -1.41 -12.16 12.07
N LEU A 7 -1.82 -10.95 11.68
CA LEU A 7 -3.07 -10.37 12.22
C LEU A 7 -4.30 -11.22 11.86
N GLY A 8 -4.27 -11.92 10.73
CA GLY A 8 -5.33 -12.82 10.30
C GLY A 8 -5.51 -14.05 11.18
N GLU A 9 -4.46 -14.48 11.88
CA GLU A 9 -4.45 -15.67 12.74
C GLU A 9 -4.89 -15.35 14.18
N LEU A 10 -5.07 -14.07 14.49
CA LEU A 10 -5.36 -13.62 15.85
C LEU A 10 -6.85 -13.29 16.05
N THR A 11 -7.32 -13.46 17.28
CA THR A 11 -8.62 -12.91 17.69
C THR A 11 -8.61 -11.38 17.61
N PRO A 12 -9.77 -10.70 17.49
CA PRO A 12 -9.82 -9.24 17.44
C PRO A 12 -9.08 -8.57 18.63
N GLN A 13 -9.26 -9.09 19.84
CA GLN A 13 -8.60 -8.59 21.05
C GLN A 13 -7.08 -8.76 21.01
N ALA A 14 -6.60 -9.93 20.59
CA ALA A 14 -5.17 -10.20 20.46
C ALA A 14 -4.53 -9.34 19.34
N ARG A 15 -5.26 -9.09 18.25
CA ARG A 15 -4.84 -8.21 17.16
C ARG A 15 -4.63 -6.78 17.67
N THR A 16 -5.61 -6.22 18.37
CA THR A 16 -5.51 -4.90 19.01
C THR A 16 -4.30 -4.82 19.94
N ALA A 17 -4.07 -5.83 20.77
CA ALA A 17 -2.95 -5.87 21.70
C ALA A 17 -1.58 -5.90 20.97
N VAL A 18 -1.47 -6.68 19.88
CA VAL A 18 -0.23 -6.76 19.08
C VAL A 18 0.07 -5.42 18.40
N VAL A 19 -0.93 -4.74 17.84
CA VAL A 19 -0.75 -3.42 17.21
C VAL A 19 -0.38 -2.37 18.26
N ALA A 20 -1.03 -2.38 19.43
CA ALA A 20 -0.70 -1.47 20.54
C ALA A 20 0.74 -1.68 21.05
N GLU A 21 1.18 -2.94 21.19
CA GLU A 21 2.55 -3.24 21.58
C GLU A 21 3.56 -2.84 20.50
N ALA A 22 3.25 -3.04 19.24
CA ALA A 22 4.09 -2.58 18.14
C ALA A 22 4.23 -1.05 18.16
N ALA A 23 3.13 -0.33 18.38
CA ALA A 23 3.13 1.13 18.50
C ALA A 23 3.94 1.62 19.72
N ARG A 24 3.86 0.91 20.85
CA ARG A 24 4.60 1.24 22.09
C ARG A 24 6.10 1.05 21.94
N ALA A 25 6.52 -0.07 21.34
CA ALA A 25 7.93 -0.48 21.30
C ALA A 25 8.68 0.06 20.07
N GLY A 26 7.98 0.36 18.97
CA GLY A 26 8.61 0.73 17.69
C GLY A 26 8.72 2.22 17.46
N GLN A 27 9.92 2.70 17.05
CA GLN A 27 10.08 4.05 16.47
C GLN A 27 9.52 4.11 15.04
N ALA A 28 9.60 3.00 14.33
CA ALA A 28 8.94 2.75 13.05
C ALA A 28 8.24 1.39 13.11
N VAL A 29 7.00 1.33 12.63
CA VAL A 29 6.17 0.13 12.61
C VAL A 29 5.72 -0.12 11.18
N VAL A 30 5.88 -1.38 10.73
CA VAL A 30 5.37 -1.84 9.43
C VAL A 30 4.49 -3.04 9.67
N LEU A 31 3.24 -2.96 9.25
CA LEU A 31 2.28 -4.07 9.31
C LEU A 31 1.94 -4.47 7.89
N ILE A 32 1.95 -5.78 7.62
CA ILE A 32 1.71 -6.34 6.27
C ILE A 32 0.72 -7.50 6.41
N GLU A 33 -0.28 -7.53 5.55
CA GLU A 33 -1.29 -8.58 5.47
C GLU A 33 -1.51 -9.00 4.00
N PRO A 34 -2.14 -10.15 3.74
CA PRO A 34 -2.53 -10.53 2.39
C PRO A 34 -3.34 -9.41 1.71
N GLY A 35 -3.15 -9.22 0.39
CA GLY A 35 -3.85 -8.23 -0.42
C GLY A 35 -5.31 -8.61 -0.73
N THR A 36 -6.01 -9.21 0.23
CA THR A 36 -7.43 -9.54 0.18
C THR A 36 -8.26 -8.44 0.82
N PRO A 37 -9.59 -8.38 0.58
CA PRO A 37 -10.47 -7.45 1.27
C PRO A 37 -10.34 -7.52 2.81
N GLU A 38 -10.28 -8.73 3.37
CA GLU A 38 -10.13 -8.96 4.81
C GLU A 38 -8.77 -8.50 5.34
N GLY A 39 -7.69 -8.78 4.58
CA GLY A 39 -6.34 -8.32 4.92
C GLY A 39 -6.26 -6.79 4.92
N TYR A 40 -6.85 -6.15 3.91
CA TYR A 40 -6.97 -4.71 3.86
C TYR A 40 -7.74 -4.12 5.06
N LEU A 41 -8.87 -4.72 5.44
CA LEU A 41 -9.64 -4.23 6.60
C LEU A 41 -8.83 -4.30 7.89
N ARG A 42 -8.08 -5.38 8.10
CA ARG A 42 -7.16 -5.49 9.26
C ARG A 42 -6.08 -4.41 9.24
N ILE A 43 -5.49 -4.13 8.07
CA ILE A 43 -4.51 -3.05 7.92
C ILE A 43 -5.14 -1.68 8.16
N ARG A 44 -6.37 -1.45 7.71
CA ARG A 44 -7.10 -0.20 7.93
C ARG A 44 -7.37 0.04 9.42
N GLU A 45 -7.87 -0.97 10.14
CA GLU A 45 -8.06 -0.92 11.59
C GLU A 45 -6.74 -0.65 12.33
N ALA A 46 -5.69 -1.38 11.96
CA ALA A 46 -4.37 -1.20 12.55
C ALA A 46 -3.77 0.19 12.26
N ARG A 47 -4.00 0.73 11.06
CA ARG A 47 -3.61 2.10 10.70
C ARG A 47 -4.24 3.13 11.65
N ASP A 48 -5.53 3.01 11.89
CA ASP A 48 -6.25 3.94 12.75
C ASP A 48 -5.74 3.84 14.20
N GLN A 49 -5.48 2.64 14.70
CA GLN A 49 -4.85 2.42 16.02
C GLN A 49 -3.44 3.05 16.11
N LEU A 50 -2.62 2.94 15.06
CA LEU A 50 -1.29 3.56 15.05
C LEU A 50 -1.37 5.10 15.09
N ILE A 51 -2.34 5.69 14.40
CA ILE A 51 -2.59 7.14 14.43
C ILE A 51 -3.06 7.56 15.84
N GLU A 52 -4.01 6.85 16.43
CA GLU A 52 -4.50 7.08 17.80
C GLU A 52 -3.36 6.98 18.83
N ALA A 53 -2.39 6.07 18.61
CA ALA A 53 -1.18 5.94 19.41
C ALA A 53 -0.12 7.04 19.15
N GLY A 54 -0.43 8.04 18.31
CA GLY A 54 0.42 9.20 18.03
C GLY A 54 1.53 8.95 16.98
N LEU A 55 1.46 7.86 16.20
CA LEU A 55 2.37 7.65 15.08
C LEU A 55 1.87 8.39 13.83
N ARG A 56 2.80 8.76 12.97
CA ARG A 56 2.53 9.41 11.68
C ARG A 56 2.61 8.36 10.57
N ILE A 57 1.64 8.37 9.68
CA ILE A 57 1.65 7.47 8.52
C ILE A 57 2.74 7.92 7.53
N ALA A 58 3.65 7.01 7.23
CA ALA A 58 4.71 7.21 6.26
C ALA A 58 4.35 6.62 4.88
N ALA A 59 3.64 5.48 4.87
CA ALA A 59 3.20 4.79 3.65
C ALA A 59 2.07 3.80 3.97
N PRO A 60 1.23 3.41 2.98
CA PRO A 60 1.17 3.91 1.61
C PRO A 60 0.42 5.22 1.50
N CYS A 61 -0.44 5.55 2.52
CA CYS A 61 -1.33 6.69 2.48
C CYS A 61 -0.54 8.00 2.48
N PRO A 62 -0.91 8.97 1.64
CA PRO A 62 -0.30 10.30 1.62
C PRO A 62 -0.79 11.20 2.77
N HIS A 63 -1.72 10.74 3.61
CA HIS A 63 -2.32 11.48 4.72
C HIS A 63 -2.68 10.57 5.90
N GLY A 64 -2.85 11.17 7.08
CA GLY A 64 -3.34 10.51 8.30
C GLY A 64 -4.85 10.57 8.49
N GLY A 65 -5.59 11.24 7.61
CA GLY A 65 -7.04 11.38 7.70
C GLY A 65 -7.81 10.14 7.27
N THR A 66 -9.11 10.29 7.05
CA THR A 66 -10.02 9.19 6.71
C THR A 66 -9.67 8.54 5.38
N CYS A 67 -9.61 7.20 5.35
CA CYS A 67 -9.37 6.48 4.09
C CYS A 67 -10.56 6.66 3.12
N PRO A 68 -10.33 7.14 1.89
CA PRO A 68 -11.40 7.42 0.94
C PRO A 68 -12.01 6.16 0.29
N ILE A 69 -11.43 4.99 0.52
CA ILE A 69 -11.95 3.73 -0.05
C ILE A 69 -13.17 3.27 0.74
N GLU A 70 -14.28 3.10 0.03
CA GLU A 70 -15.53 2.62 0.60
C GLU A 70 -15.45 1.12 0.86
N VAL A 71 -15.68 0.74 2.12
CA VAL A 71 -15.68 -0.68 2.54
C VAL A 71 -16.74 -1.47 1.78
N GLY A 72 -16.35 -2.64 1.29
CA GLY A 72 -17.24 -3.54 0.54
C GLY A 72 -17.34 -3.24 -0.96
N LYS A 73 -16.86 -2.08 -1.42
CA LYS A 73 -16.80 -1.76 -2.86
C LYS A 73 -15.40 -1.96 -3.45
N ASP A 74 -14.37 -1.61 -2.67
CA ASP A 74 -12.97 -1.71 -3.12
C ASP A 74 -12.03 -1.86 -1.91
N TRP A 75 -10.75 -2.20 -2.17
CA TRP A 75 -9.72 -2.33 -1.14
C TRP A 75 -8.34 -1.92 -1.65
N CYS A 76 -7.53 -1.31 -0.78
CA CYS A 76 -6.16 -0.92 -1.10
C CYS A 76 -5.22 -2.13 -0.95
N HIS A 77 -4.55 -2.48 -2.02
CA HIS A 77 -3.52 -3.52 -2.04
C HIS A 77 -2.47 -3.19 -3.10
N PHE A 78 -1.35 -3.87 -3.02
CA PHE A 78 -0.21 -3.72 -3.92
C PHE A 78 0.26 -5.10 -4.37
N SER A 79 1.21 -5.13 -5.29
CA SER A 79 1.78 -6.36 -5.80
C SER A 79 3.30 -6.26 -5.85
N ALA A 80 3.98 -7.30 -5.39
CA ALA A 80 5.43 -7.43 -5.52
C ALA A 80 5.76 -8.76 -6.17
N ARG A 81 6.70 -8.73 -7.11
CA ARG A 81 7.19 -9.94 -7.75
C ARG A 81 8.23 -10.60 -6.86
N VAL A 82 7.99 -11.83 -6.46
CA VAL A 82 8.88 -12.63 -5.65
C VAL A 82 9.36 -13.86 -6.42
N SER A 83 10.65 -14.18 -6.29
CA SER A 83 11.21 -15.39 -6.92
C SER A 83 10.76 -16.63 -6.17
N ARG A 84 10.37 -17.67 -6.91
CA ARG A 84 10.04 -19.00 -6.37
C ARG A 84 11.26 -19.91 -6.40
N SER A 85 11.59 -20.52 -5.28
CA SER A 85 12.57 -21.60 -5.24
C SER A 85 12.06 -22.83 -6.05
N SER A 86 12.96 -23.72 -6.44
CA SER A 86 12.60 -24.98 -7.10
C SER A 86 11.65 -25.81 -6.25
N LEU A 87 11.89 -25.89 -4.95
CA LEU A 87 11.04 -26.59 -3.99
C LEU A 87 9.64 -25.97 -3.92
N HIS A 88 9.54 -24.64 -3.85
CA HIS A 88 8.26 -23.92 -3.82
C HIS A 88 7.43 -24.21 -5.09
N ARG A 89 8.07 -24.20 -6.27
CA ARG A 89 7.41 -24.55 -7.53
C ARG A 89 6.89 -26.00 -7.52
N GLN A 90 7.70 -26.92 -7.04
CA GLN A 90 7.34 -28.34 -6.97
C GLN A 90 6.12 -28.58 -6.05
N VAL A 91 6.11 -28.00 -4.86
CA VAL A 91 5.03 -28.13 -3.88
C VAL A 91 3.72 -27.52 -4.37
N LYS A 92 3.77 -26.34 -5.00
CA LYS A 92 2.58 -25.64 -5.52
C LYS A 92 2.21 -26.00 -6.98
N GLY A 93 2.94 -26.91 -7.63
CA GLY A 93 2.69 -27.27 -9.05
C GLY A 93 2.88 -26.11 -10.03
N GLY A 94 3.66 -25.10 -9.67
CA GLY A 94 3.84 -23.87 -10.45
C GLY A 94 4.97 -24.00 -11.48
N SER A 95 4.73 -23.62 -12.75
CA SER A 95 5.73 -23.62 -13.82
C SER A 95 6.60 -22.35 -13.85
N LEU A 96 6.08 -21.22 -13.37
CA LEU A 96 6.79 -19.94 -13.43
C LEU A 96 7.82 -19.79 -12.30
N PRO A 97 9.01 -19.20 -12.58
CA PRO A 97 10.06 -18.98 -11.59
C PRO A 97 9.76 -17.84 -10.62
N TYR A 98 8.62 -17.17 -10.74
CA TYR A 98 8.18 -16.05 -9.91
C TYR A 98 6.69 -16.13 -9.61
N GLU A 99 6.28 -15.36 -8.62
CA GLU A 99 4.88 -15.14 -8.24
C GLU A 99 4.67 -13.65 -7.95
N ASP A 100 3.53 -13.11 -8.35
CA ASP A 100 3.15 -11.74 -8.00
C ASP A 100 2.31 -11.80 -6.71
N GLU A 101 2.99 -11.61 -5.57
CA GLU A 101 2.36 -11.59 -4.25
C GLU A 101 1.59 -10.29 -4.06
N LYS A 102 0.31 -10.43 -3.68
CA LYS A 102 -0.54 -9.29 -3.34
C LYS A 102 -0.55 -9.09 -1.84
N PHE A 103 -0.39 -7.83 -1.42
CA PHE A 103 -0.36 -7.47 -0.02
C PHE A 103 -1.03 -6.10 0.24
N SER A 104 -1.53 -5.93 1.45
CA SER A 104 -1.92 -4.64 2.02
C SER A 104 -0.95 -4.30 3.14
N TYR A 105 -0.63 -3.03 3.34
CA TYR A 105 0.32 -2.64 4.38
C TYR A 105 0.07 -1.24 4.92
N VAL A 106 0.63 -0.98 6.08
CA VAL A 106 0.82 0.35 6.65
C VAL A 106 2.21 0.46 7.26
N ALA A 107 2.88 1.58 7.00
CA ALA A 107 4.11 1.99 7.67
C ALA A 107 3.85 3.29 8.43
N ALA A 108 4.19 3.34 9.70
CA ALA A 108 4.01 4.50 10.56
C ALA A 108 5.26 4.75 11.42
N THR A 109 5.51 6.01 11.79
CA THR A 109 6.72 6.41 12.52
C THR A 109 6.39 7.41 13.64
N ARG A 110 7.26 7.45 14.67
CA ARG A 110 7.23 8.51 15.69
C ARG A 110 7.99 9.76 15.29
N PHE A 111 8.92 9.63 14.37
CA PHE A 111 9.66 10.77 13.82
C PHE A 111 8.93 11.36 12.59
N PRO A 112 9.17 12.64 12.28
CA PRO A 112 8.59 13.28 11.10
C PRO A 112 8.99 12.55 9.81
N THR A 113 8.03 12.36 8.92
CA THR A 113 8.23 11.87 7.56
C THR A 113 7.49 12.79 6.60
N GLU A 114 8.01 12.92 5.40
CA GLU A 114 7.31 13.58 4.31
C GLU A 114 6.56 12.51 3.50
N PRO A 115 5.24 12.41 3.64
CA PRO A 115 4.46 11.47 2.85
C PRO A 115 4.51 11.89 1.38
N ALA A 116 4.32 10.92 0.49
CA ALA A 116 4.17 11.21 -0.94
C ALA A 116 2.98 12.15 -1.18
N ALA A 117 3.07 13.03 -2.18
CA ALA A 117 1.95 13.90 -2.57
C ALA A 117 0.71 13.09 -2.97
N SER A 118 0.93 11.95 -3.66
CA SER A 118 -0.10 10.96 -3.95
C SER A 118 0.53 9.57 -4.08
N ARG A 119 -0.31 8.53 -4.01
CA ARG A 119 0.09 7.12 -4.19
C ARG A 119 -0.66 6.51 -5.36
N ILE A 120 0.06 5.84 -6.28
CA ILE A 120 -0.56 5.06 -7.35
C ILE A 120 -1.20 3.81 -6.73
N THR A 121 -2.53 3.72 -6.77
CA THR A 121 -3.31 2.67 -6.08
C THR A 121 -3.67 1.49 -6.96
N ARG A 122 -3.43 1.59 -8.27
CA ARG A 122 -3.67 0.53 -9.26
C ARG A 122 -2.56 0.52 -10.30
N LYS A 123 -2.39 -0.62 -10.94
CA LYS A 123 -1.42 -0.75 -12.03
C LYS A 123 -1.71 0.30 -13.12
N PRO A 124 -0.73 1.13 -13.51
CA PRO A 124 -0.90 2.11 -14.57
C PRO A 124 -1.41 1.48 -15.86
N GLN A 125 -2.38 2.10 -16.51
CA GLN A 125 -2.90 1.65 -17.80
C GLN A 125 -2.24 2.45 -18.92
N ILE A 126 -1.30 1.82 -19.62
CA ILE A 126 -0.56 2.44 -20.72
C ILE A 126 -1.32 2.22 -22.03
N ARG A 127 -1.66 3.32 -22.71
CA ARG A 127 -2.28 3.35 -24.05
C ARG A 127 -1.44 4.21 -24.99
N LYS A 128 -1.73 4.15 -26.30
CA LYS A 128 -1.02 4.97 -27.29
C LYS A 128 -1.17 6.47 -26.96
N GLY A 129 -0.08 7.09 -26.49
CA GLY A 129 -0.03 8.53 -26.16
C GLY A 129 -0.72 8.95 -24.87
N LEU A 130 -1.14 8.00 -24.02
CA LEU A 130 -1.90 8.23 -22.79
C LEU A 130 -1.52 7.20 -21.73
N VAL A 131 -1.33 7.65 -20.49
CA VAL A 131 -1.25 6.81 -19.31
C VAL A 131 -2.37 7.22 -18.36
N LEU A 132 -3.15 6.24 -17.91
CA LEU A 132 -4.20 6.40 -16.91
C LEU A 132 -3.63 5.97 -15.56
N LEU A 133 -3.68 6.87 -14.58
CA LEU A 133 -3.27 6.61 -13.20
C LEU A 133 -4.48 6.72 -12.27
N GLU A 134 -4.60 5.78 -11.33
CA GLU A 134 -5.51 5.89 -10.19
C GLU A 134 -4.68 6.25 -8.96
N LEU A 135 -5.01 7.38 -8.34
CA LEU A 135 -4.23 7.97 -7.27
C LEU A 135 -5.05 8.10 -6.00
N CYS A 136 -4.43 7.80 -4.87
CA CYS A 136 -4.86 8.29 -3.57
C CYS A 136 -4.04 9.56 -3.28
N GLY A 137 -4.71 10.69 -3.17
CA GLY A 137 -4.12 12.01 -2.92
C GLY A 137 -4.20 12.41 -1.44
N PRO A 138 -3.95 13.70 -1.13
CA PRO A 138 -4.28 14.29 0.17
C PRO A 138 -5.74 14.05 0.54
N GLU A 139 -6.08 14.23 1.82
CA GLU A 139 -7.42 13.89 2.35
C GLU A 139 -8.54 14.56 1.56
N GLU A 140 -8.37 15.84 1.21
CA GLU A 140 -9.37 16.62 0.46
C GLU A 140 -9.54 16.13 -0.99
N ALA A 141 -8.49 15.57 -1.59
CA ALA A 141 -8.52 15.08 -2.96
C ALA A 141 -9.06 13.65 -3.06
N GLY A 142 -8.88 12.84 -2.03
CA GLY A 142 -9.34 11.45 -1.99
C GLY A 142 -8.77 10.58 -3.11
N LEU A 143 -9.64 9.76 -3.73
CA LEU A 143 -9.31 8.94 -4.90
C LEU A 143 -9.58 9.72 -6.18
N THR A 144 -8.58 9.82 -7.04
CA THR A 144 -8.66 10.53 -8.32
C THR A 144 -8.13 9.67 -9.47
N ARG A 145 -8.64 9.94 -10.68
CA ARG A 145 -8.12 9.38 -11.93
C ARG A 145 -7.47 10.49 -12.73
N VAL A 146 -6.22 10.29 -13.10
CA VAL A 146 -5.41 11.26 -13.84
C VAL A 146 -5.02 10.69 -15.19
N ASN A 147 -5.20 11.51 -16.22
CA ASN A 147 -4.82 11.22 -17.59
C ASN A 147 -3.53 11.97 -17.93
N VAL A 148 -2.42 11.25 -18.04
CA VAL A 148 -1.12 11.82 -18.42
C VAL A 148 -0.87 11.53 -19.90
N THR A 149 -0.85 12.61 -20.72
CA THR A 149 -0.69 12.51 -22.18
C THR A 149 0.69 13.01 -22.61
N LYS A 150 1.07 12.76 -23.86
CA LYS A 150 2.34 13.26 -24.44
C LYS A 150 2.54 14.76 -24.29
N ARG A 151 1.47 15.55 -24.16
CA ARG A 151 1.54 17.01 -23.97
C ARG A 151 2.20 17.39 -22.63
N HIS A 152 2.21 16.47 -21.66
CA HIS A 152 2.83 16.69 -20.33
C HIS A 152 4.35 16.43 -20.30
N GLY A 153 4.99 16.22 -21.49
CA GLY A 153 6.45 16.14 -21.60
C GLY A 153 7.08 15.06 -20.71
N ASP A 154 7.95 15.48 -19.79
CA ASP A 154 8.69 14.57 -18.91
C ASP A 154 7.77 13.86 -17.93
N LEU A 155 6.67 14.48 -17.50
CA LEU A 155 5.67 13.82 -16.67
C LEU A 155 5.03 12.61 -17.37
N TYR A 156 4.86 12.69 -18.71
CA TYR A 156 4.37 11.54 -19.49
C TYR A 156 5.40 10.41 -19.56
N LYS A 157 6.70 10.72 -19.66
CA LYS A 157 7.76 9.71 -19.59
C LYS A 157 7.73 9.03 -18.21
N ALA A 158 7.72 9.82 -17.15
CA ALA A 158 7.61 9.32 -15.78
C ALA A 158 6.36 8.44 -15.58
N ALA A 159 5.21 8.83 -16.11
CA ALA A 159 3.98 8.04 -16.03
C ALA A 159 4.07 6.69 -16.75
N ARG A 160 4.81 6.61 -17.85
CA ARG A 160 5.03 5.34 -18.58
C ARG A 160 5.91 4.36 -17.81
N ASP A 161 6.83 4.89 -17.03
CA ASP A 161 7.79 4.11 -16.23
C ASP A 161 7.30 3.89 -14.81
N ALA A 162 6.17 4.49 -14.43
CA ALA A 162 5.58 4.38 -13.12
C ALA A 162 4.97 2.99 -12.89
N ASP A 163 5.06 2.52 -11.65
CA ASP A 163 4.50 1.24 -11.25
C ASP A 163 3.49 1.39 -10.09
N TRP A 164 2.74 0.33 -9.88
CA TRP A 164 1.74 0.23 -8.81
C TRP A 164 2.40 0.36 -7.43
N GLY A 165 1.86 1.25 -6.60
CA GLY A 165 2.37 1.52 -5.27
C GLY A 165 3.43 2.63 -5.20
N GLN A 166 3.89 3.18 -6.32
CA GLN A 166 4.85 4.28 -6.31
C GLN A 166 4.22 5.61 -5.90
N ALA A 167 5.04 6.52 -5.40
CA ALA A 167 4.70 7.92 -5.17
C ALA A 167 4.41 8.62 -6.50
N TRP A 168 3.49 9.59 -6.49
CA TRP A 168 3.18 10.41 -7.65
C TRP A 168 2.93 11.87 -7.26
N PRO A 169 3.44 12.87 -8.02
CA PRO A 169 4.46 12.69 -9.06
C PRO A 169 5.75 12.13 -8.46
N PRO A 170 6.69 11.61 -9.29
CA PRO A 170 8.00 11.22 -8.80
C PRO A 170 8.73 12.44 -8.21
N ALA A 171 9.60 12.20 -7.25
CA ALA A 171 10.50 13.24 -6.75
C ALA A 171 11.37 13.78 -7.91
N PRO A 172 11.70 15.07 -7.90
CA PRO A 172 12.53 15.70 -8.93
C PRO A 172 13.95 15.10 -8.98
#